data_d4909a44c1e166a926e7fa3fd08616da
#
_entry.id   d4909a44c1e166a926e7fa3fd08616da
#
_cell.length_a   1.000
_cell.length_b   1.000
_cell.length_c   1.000
_cell.angle_alpha   90.00
_cell.angle_beta   90.00
_cell.angle_gamma   90.00
#
_symmetry.space_group_name_H-M   'P 1'
#
loop_
_entity.id
_entity.type
_entity.pdbx_description
1 polymer ?
#
loop_
_entity_poly.entity_id
_entity_poly.type
_entity_poly.pdbx_seq_one_letter_code
_entity_poly.pdbx_strand_id
1 'polypeptide(L)'
;GLVSRVLPGMQAAFIDIGLDRTGFLHSSDIITEHDHEKEESEEIRPIESIINEGEEILVQVIKDPIGSKGARLTTRLSIPSRYIVFMPDDSSISISQRIKDEEERERLRNIVLDYLCGIEKPIISDKNSIILDRPLDESEIVIKGGFIIRTAAEQVRDEDIHKDIQFLRKIWGSIMIRAKNTFPPSIVYEDLPLIMRTMRDLAHSEVDKVRVDSKETYQRVIEFSRKFIPKFLDRIEYYNGNHPILDLYSIEDEIQRSLNRKVPLNSGGYLIIDQTEA
;
A
#
# COMPACT_ATOMS: atom_id res chain seq x y z
N GLY A 1 -12.95 -0.06 -11.86
CA GLY A 1 -13.28 -1.02 -12.93
C GLY A 1 -14.77 -1.17 -13.16
N LEU A 2 -15.13 -1.93 -14.16
CA LEU A 2 -16.51 -2.25 -14.51
C LEU A 2 -16.74 -3.76 -14.34
N VAL A 3 -17.80 -4.16 -13.64
CA VAL A 3 -18.15 -5.58 -13.48
C VAL A 3 -18.62 -6.14 -14.81
N SER A 4 -17.82 -7.03 -15.39
CA SER A 4 -18.13 -7.60 -16.71
C SER A 4 -18.94 -8.89 -16.60
N ARG A 5 -18.75 -9.67 -15.54
CA ARG A 5 -19.49 -10.93 -15.32
C ARG A 5 -19.45 -11.36 -13.85
N VAL A 6 -20.58 -11.82 -13.35
CA VAL A 6 -20.70 -12.45 -12.02
C VAL A 6 -20.85 -13.97 -12.17
N LEU A 7 -20.11 -14.74 -11.38
CA LEU A 7 -20.08 -16.21 -11.39
C LEU A 7 -20.43 -16.77 -10.01
N PRO A 8 -21.73 -17.00 -9.73
CA PRO A 8 -22.18 -17.49 -8.42
C PRO A 8 -21.55 -18.83 -8.04
N GLY A 9 -21.39 -19.74 -9.00
CA GLY A 9 -20.79 -21.07 -8.75
C GLY A 9 -19.32 -21.03 -8.30
N MET A 10 -18.62 -19.92 -8.52
CA MET A 10 -17.22 -19.68 -8.09
C MET A 10 -17.13 -18.64 -6.97
N GLN A 11 -18.25 -18.08 -6.55
CA GLN A 11 -18.30 -16.95 -5.63
C GLN A 11 -17.32 -15.82 -6.03
N ALA A 12 -17.29 -15.47 -7.33
CA ALA A 12 -16.34 -14.54 -7.90
C ALA A 12 -16.97 -13.70 -9.01
N ALA A 13 -16.35 -12.55 -9.31
CA ALA A 13 -16.68 -11.71 -10.45
C ALA A 13 -15.44 -11.41 -11.30
N PHE A 14 -15.66 -11.20 -12.60
CA PHE A 14 -14.66 -10.67 -13.49
C PHE A 14 -14.90 -9.17 -13.69
N ILE A 15 -13.84 -8.40 -13.48
CA ILE A 15 -13.85 -6.94 -13.53
C ILE A 15 -13.00 -6.48 -14.72
N ASP A 16 -13.56 -5.67 -15.58
CA ASP A 16 -12.79 -4.94 -16.58
C ASP A 16 -12.03 -3.80 -15.89
N ILE A 17 -10.72 -3.85 -15.93
CA ILE A 17 -9.80 -2.86 -15.34
C ILE A 17 -8.98 -2.12 -16.40
N GLY A 18 -9.33 -2.26 -17.68
CA GLY A 18 -8.63 -1.61 -18.80
C GLY A 18 -7.35 -2.32 -19.23
N LEU A 19 -7.18 -3.58 -18.88
CA LEU A 19 -6.11 -4.46 -19.34
C LEU A 19 -6.67 -5.45 -20.37
N ASP A 20 -5.78 -6.12 -21.14
CA ASP A 20 -6.17 -7.15 -22.12
C ASP A 20 -7.02 -8.27 -21.52
N ARG A 21 -6.90 -8.48 -20.21
CA ARG A 21 -7.65 -9.50 -19.47
C ARG A 21 -8.36 -8.88 -18.29
N THR A 22 -9.58 -9.36 -18.05
CA THR A 22 -10.36 -8.99 -16.87
C THR A 22 -9.67 -9.46 -15.58
N GLY A 23 -9.77 -8.66 -14.53
CA GLY A 23 -9.33 -9.04 -13.20
C GLY A 23 -10.32 -9.96 -12.51
N PHE A 24 -9.83 -10.76 -11.57
CA PHE A 24 -10.59 -11.71 -10.78
C PHE A 24 -10.81 -11.17 -9.36
N LEU A 25 -12.07 -11.04 -8.96
CA LEU A 25 -12.50 -10.57 -7.65
C LEU A 25 -13.34 -11.68 -6.97
N HIS A 26 -12.83 -12.23 -5.87
CA HIS A 26 -13.56 -13.25 -5.09
C HIS A 26 -14.42 -12.57 -4.01
N SER A 27 -15.53 -13.20 -3.61
CA SER A 27 -16.45 -12.66 -2.59
C SER A 27 -15.75 -12.34 -1.26
N SER A 28 -14.77 -13.14 -0.84
CA SER A 28 -13.97 -12.89 0.37
C SER A 28 -13.08 -11.64 0.29
N ASP A 29 -12.81 -11.15 -0.91
CA ASP A 29 -12.00 -9.94 -1.16
C ASP A 29 -12.88 -8.69 -1.31
N ILE A 30 -14.21 -8.80 -1.14
CA ILE A 30 -15.18 -7.71 -1.18
C ILE A 30 -15.54 -7.31 0.24
N ILE A 31 -15.49 -6.00 0.52
CA ILE A 31 -15.99 -5.44 1.78
C ILE A 31 -17.49 -5.23 1.64
N THR A 32 -18.23 -5.68 2.65
CA THR A 32 -19.65 -5.38 2.81
C THR A 32 -19.88 -4.45 4.00
N GLU A 33 -20.94 -3.65 3.97
CA GLU A 33 -21.27 -2.70 5.07
C GLU A 33 -21.38 -3.37 6.44
N HIS A 34 -21.65 -4.68 6.48
CA HIS A 34 -21.76 -5.46 7.72
C HIS A 34 -20.44 -6.04 8.24
N ASP A 35 -19.33 -5.92 7.50
CA ASP A 35 -17.99 -6.32 8.01
C ASP A 35 -17.57 -5.45 9.21
N HIS A 36 -18.25 -4.32 9.45
CA HIS A 36 -18.05 -3.43 10.59
C HIS A 36 -18.84 -3.83 11.85
N GLU A 37 -19.87 -4.65 11.69
CA GLU A 37 -20.67 -5.19 12.79
C GLU A 37 -20.28 -6.64 13.04
N LYS A 38 -19.11 -6.84 13.66
CA LYS A 38 -18.66 -8.19 14.07
C LYS A 38 -19.55 -8.74 15.19
N GLU A 39 -20.59 -9.48 14.85
CA GLU A 39 -21.12 -10.55 15.68
C GLU A 39 -21.29 -11.81 14.82
N GLU A 40 -20.41 -12.77 15.03
CA GLU A 40 -20.51 -14.24 14.99
C GLU A 40 -21.47 -14.92 13.99
N SER A 41 -21.57 -14.48 12.75
CA SER A 41 -22.10 -15.34 11.71
C SER A 41 -21.24 -15.22 10.44
N GLU A 42 -20.37 -16.20 10.24
CA GLU A 42 -19.62 -16.45 8.99
C GLU A 42 -20.56 -16.94 7.86
N GLU A 43 -21.71 -16.34 7.65
CA GLU A 43 -22.49 -16.62 6.45
C GLU A 43 -21.88 -15.86 5.28
N ILE A 44 -21.11 -16.58 4.46
CA ILE A 44 -20.60 -16.08 3.18
C ILE A 44 -21.82 -15.72 2.33
N ARG A 45 -22.07 -14.42 2.16
CA ARG A 45 -23.15 -13.94 1.29
C ARG A 45 -22.83 -14.34 -0.16
N PRO A 46 -23.83 -14.83 -0.90
CA PRO A 46 -23.68 -15.11 -2.32
C PRO A 46 -23.23 -13.86 -3.07
N ILE A 47 -22.25 -14.01 -3.95
CA ILE A 47 -21.67 -12.85 -4.67
C ILE A 47 -22.71 -12.05 -5.46
N GLU A 48 -23.73 -12.70 -5.98
CA GLU A 48 -24.84 -12.08 -6.68
C GLU A 48 -25.72 -11.16 -5.81
N SER A 49 -25.61 -11.26 -4.48
CA SER A 49 -26.27 -10.33 -3.55
C SER A 49 -25.40 -9.11 -3.21
N ILE A 50 -24.12 -9.16 -3.58
CA ILE A 50 -23.12 -8.13 -3.21
C ILE A 50 -22.84 -7.22 -4.40
N ILE A 51 -22.77 -7.76 -5.62
CA ILE A 51 -22.30 -7.05 -6.80
C ILE A 51 -23.09 -7.47 -8.03
N ASN A 52 -23.37 -6.52 -8.95
CA ASN A 52 -24.13 -6.75 -10.17
C ASN A 52 -23.28 -6.51 -11.43
N GLU A 53 -23.60 -7.21 -12.51
CA GLU A 53 -22.99 -6.97 -13.81
C GLU A 53 -23.30 -5.54 -14.29
N GLY A 54 -22.30 -4.87 -14.85
CA GLY A 54 -22.40 -3.47 -15.28
C GLY A 54 -22.19 -2.44 -14.17
N GLU A 55 -21.95 -2.85 -12.94
CA GLU A 55 -21.67 -1.97 -11.82
C GLU A 55 -20.24 -1.43 -11.88
N GLU A 56 -20.08 -0.15 -11.50
CA GLU A 56 -18.77 0.49 -11.36
C GLU A 56 -18.22 0.24 -9.96
N ILE A 57 -16.99 -0.27 -9.89
CA ILE A 57 -16.39 -0.62 -8.61
C ILE A 57 -14.94 -0.12 -8.52
N LEU A 58 -14.57 0.41 -7.35
CA LEU A 58 -13.17 0.73 -7.04
C LEU A 58 -12.49 -0.53 -6.52
N VAL A 59 -11.44 -0.96 -7.21
CA VAL A 59 -10.69 -2.17 -6.87
C VAL A 59 -9.19 -1.90 -6.86
N GLN A 60 -8.47 -2.65 -6.04
CA GLN A 60 -7.02 -2.66 -5.99
C GLN A 60 -6.47 -3.97 -6.54
N VAL A 61 -5.42 -3.90 -7.35
CA VAL A 61 -4.70 -5.08 -7.82
C VAL A 61 -3.81 -5.60 -6.70
N ILE A 62 -4.04 -6.85 -6.25
CA ILE A 62 -3.21 -7.52 -5.24
C ILE A 62 -2.08 -8.29 -5.90
N LYS A 63 -2.38 -8.92 -7.05
CA LYS A 63 -1.41 -9.70 -7.83
C LYS A 63 -1.58 -9.37 -9.30
N ASP A 64 -0.44 -9.16 -9.96
CA ASP A 64 -0.38 -8.95 -11.40
C ASP A 64 -0.88 -10.19 -12.17
N PRO A 65 -1.30 -10.00 -13.44
CA PRO A 65 -1.64 -11.11 -14.31
C PRO A 65 -0.45 -12.07 -14.46
N ILE A 66 -0.69 -13.37 -14.36
CA ILE A 66 0.35 -14.40 -14.51
C ILE A 66 -0.12 -15.45 -15.53
N GLY A 67 0.66 -15.67 -16.57
CA GLY A 67 0.37 -16.63 -17.62
C GLY A 67 -1.00 -16.39 -18.28
N SER A 68 -1.94 -17.32 -18.15
CA SER A 68 -3.30 -17.22 -18.67
C SER A 68 -4.29 -16.55 -17.71
N LYS A 69 -3.90 -16.28 -16.46
CA LYS A 69 -4.79 -15.73 -15.42
C LYS A 69 -4.73 -14.20 -15.41
N GLY A 70 -5.90 -13.56 -15.26
CA GLY A 70 -6.01 -12.11 -15.03
C GLY A 70 -5.52 -11.70 -13.64
N ALA A 71 -5.42 -10.38 -13.41
CA ALA A 71 -5.02 -9.81 -12.11
C ALA A 71 -5.99 -10.25 -11.00
N ARG A 72 -5.47 -10.50 -9.79
CA ARG A 72 -6.31 -10.66 -8.60
C ARG A 72 -6.62 -9.32 -7.98
N LEU A 73 -7.89 -9.11 -7.68
CA LEU A 73 -8.42 -7.86 -7.18
C LEU A 73 -8.96 -7.98 -5.77
N THR A 74 -9.08 -6.82 -5.09
CA THR A 74 -9.79 -6.67 -3.81
C THR A 74 -10.47 -5.31 -3.77
N THR A 75 -11.56 -5.20 -3.02
CA THR A 75 -12.13 -3.92 -2.61
C THR A 75 -11.57 -3.44 -1.27
N ARG A 76 -10.87 -4.32 -0.53
CA ARG A 76 -10.16 -3.95 0.72
C ARG A 76 -8.92 -3.11 0.38
N LEU A 77 -9.14 -1.81 0.19
CA LEU A 77 -8.10 -0.90 -0.24
C LEU A 77 -7.05 -0.69 0.84
N SER A 78 -5.78 -0.65 0.44
CA SER A 78 -4.67 -0.37 1.34
C SER A 78 -3.66 0.55 0.67
N ILE A 79 -3.34 1.66 1.31
CA ILE A 79 -2.39 2.66 0.79
C ILE A 79 -1.18 2.69 1.71
N PRO A 80 -0.05 2.09 1.29
CA PRO A 80 1.14 2.04 2.12
C PRO A 80 1.92 3.36 2.05
N SER A 81 2.38 3.80 3.22
CA SER A 81 3.39 4.83 3.36
C SER A 81 4.64 4.26 4.04
N ARG A 82 5.54 5.11 4.52
CA ARG A 82 6.78 4.68 5.16
C ARG A 82 6.52 3.95 6.48
N TYR A 83 5.75 4.56 7.36
CA TYR A 83 5.51 4.09 8.72
C TYR A 83 4.14 3.47 8.92
N ILE A 84 3.20 3.80 8.07
CA ILE A 84 1.79 3.46 8.21
C ILE A 84 1.23 2.92 6.88
N VAL A 85 0.27 2.01 7.01
CA VAL A 85 -0.64 1.64 5.91
C VAL A 85 -2.02 2.16 6.29
N PHE A 86 -2.64 2.91 5.40
CA PHE A 86 -4.01 3.39 5.55
C PHE A 86 -4.99 2.45 4.88
N MET A 87 -6.06 2.11 5.56
CA MET A 87 -7.14 1.26 5.08
C MET A 87 -8.45 2.04 5.18
N PRO A 88 -8.97 2.58 4.05
CA PRO A 88 -10.15 3.46 4.06
C PRO A 88 -11.40 2.81 4.65
N ASP A 89 -11.54 1.51 4.41
CA ASP A 89 -12.74 0.74 4.74
C ASP A 89 -12.61 -0.05 6.07
N ASP A 90 -11.56 0.22 6.84
CA ASP A 90 -11.37 -0.33 8.18
C ASP A 90 -11.55 0.79 9.21
N SER A 91 -11.79 0.45 10.47
CA SER A 91 -11.87 1.39 11.59
C SER A 91 -10.86 1.08 12.69
N SER A 92 -10.02 0.07 12.50
CA SER A 92 -9.07 -0.42 13.51
C SER A 92 -7.69 0.23 13.39
N ILE A 93 -7.00 0.35 14.54
CA ILE A 93 -5.57 0.67 14.60
C ILE A 93 -4.83 -0.60 14.99
N SER A 94 -4.08 -1.14 14.04
CA SER A 94 -3.28 -2.34 14.23
C SER A 94 -1.79 -2.00 14.22
N ILE A 95 -0.98 -2.80 14.93
CA ILE A 95 0.47 -2.60 15.02
C ILE A 95 1.16 -3.89 14.58
N SER A 96 2.23 -3.75 13.78
CA SER A 96 3.02 -4.88 13.31
C SER A 96 3.39 -5.83 14.46
N GLN A 97 3.14 -7.11 14.28
CA GLN A 97 3.49 -8.15 15.26
C GLN A 97 5.01 -8.30 15.47
N ARG A 98 5.83 -7.69 14.62
CA ARG A 98 7.29 -7.70 14.74
C ARG A 98 7.78 -6.73 15.80
N ILE A 99 7.03 -5.69 16.15
CA ILE A 99 7.30 -4.82 17.29
C ILE A 99 6.87 -5.58 18.54
N LYS A 100 7.84 -6.01 19.35
CA LYS A 100 7.61 -6.87 20.53
C LYS A 100 7.44 -6.10 21.83
N ASP A 101 7.97 -4.89 21.89
CA ASP A 101 7.90 -4.03 23.07
C ASP A 101 6.49 -3.47 23.22
N GLU A 102 5.80 -3.85 24.29
CA GLU A 102 4.43 -3.41 24.56
C GLU A 102 4.33 -1.92 24.89
N GLU A 103 5.35 -1.33 25.55
CA GLU A 103 5.38 0.12 25.82
C GLU A 103 5.47 0.91 24.53
N GLU A 104 6.31 0.45 23.59
CA GLU A 104 6.43 1.05 22.26
C GLU A 104 5.16 0.87 21.44
N ARG A 105 4.51 -0.28 21.52
CA ARG A 105 3.22 -0.53 20.87
C ARG A 105 2.14 0.44 21.36
N GLU A 106 2.05 0.63 22.66
CA GLU A 106 1.10 1.55 23.26
C GLU A 106 1.41 3.00 22.89
N ARG A 107 2.70 3.39 22.92
CA ARG A 107 3.15 4.71 22.44
C ARG A 107 2.72 4.99 21.01
N LEU A 108 3.01 4.08 20.10
CA LEU A 108 2.68 4.21 18.68
C LEU A 108 1.17 4.28 18.45
N ARG A 109 0.39 3.51 19.19
CA ARG A 109 -1.08 3.56 19.14
C ARG A 109 -1.58 4.93 19.57
N ASN A 110 -1.06 5.44 20.69
CA ASN A 110 -1.46 6.73 21.24
C ASN A 110 -1.11 7.89 20.29
N ILE A 111 0.04 7.86 19.61
CA ILE A 111 0.40 8.87 18.61
C ILE A 111 -0.65 8.96 17.51
N VAL A 112 -1.12 7.82 16.98
CA VAL A 112 -2.14 7.80 15.93
C VAL A 112 -3.48 8.27 16.49
N LEU A 113 -3.86 7.85 17.68
CA LEU A 113 -5.09 8.28 18.35
C LEU A 113 -5.08 9.78 18.63
N ASP A 114 -4.00 10.32 19.20
CA ASP A 114 -3.86 11.74 19.51
C ASP A 114 -3.92 12.59 18.24
N TYR A 115 -3.33 12.10 17.16
CA TYR A 115 -3.43 12.78 15.88
C TYR A 115 -4.87 12.83 15.39
N LEU A 116 -5.59 11.71 15.44
CA LEU A 116 -6.99 11.64 15.03
C LEU A 116 -7.90 12.47 15.94
N CYS A 117 -7.66 12.44 17.27
CA CYS A 117 -8.39 13.23 18.25
C CYS A 117 -8.06 14.73 18.18
N GLY A 118 -6.83 15.09 17.83
CA GLY A 118 -6.37 16.48 17.72
C GLY A 118 -6.96 17.24 16.53
N ILE A 119 -7.39 16.52 15.50
CA ILE A 119 -8.04 17.10 14.32
C ILE A 119 -9.55 17.30 14.53
N GLU A 120 -10.17 16.44 15.37
CA GLU A 120 -11.60 16.47 15.63
C GLU A 120 -11.86 16.07 17.08
N LYS A 121 -12.73 16.79 17.81
CA LYS A 121 -13.16 16.36 19.14
C LYS A 121 -14.00 15.10 19.01
N PRO A 122 -13.54 13.93 19.49
CA PRO A 122 -14.29 12.70 19.35
C PRO A 122 -15.49 12.67 20.30
N ILE A 123 -16.62 12.21 19.82
CA ILE A 123 -17.67 11.69 20.68
C ILE A 123 -17.32 10.21 20.91
N ILE A 124 -16.87 9.90 22.10
CA ILE A 124 -16.56 8.53 22.51
C ILE A 124 -17.89 7.85 22.80
N SER A 125 -18.34 6.99 21.93
CA SER A 125 -19.42 6.04 22.21
C SER A 125 -18.85 4.63 22.06
N ASP A 126 -18.81 3.95 23.20
CA ASP A 126 -18.50 2.54 23.42
C ASP A 126 -17.40 1.85 22.59
N LYS A 127 -16.36 1.60 23.35
CA LYS A 127 -15.31 0.57 23.34
C LYS A 127 -14.46 0.31 22.09
N ASN A 128 -14.81 0.62 20.85
CA ASN A 128 -13.89 0.40 19.71
C ASN A 128 -14.13 1.23 18.44
N SER A 129 -15.09 2.15 18.44
CA SER A 129 -15.34 3.01 17.27
C SER A 129 -15.35 4.49 17.66
N ILE A 130 -14.47 5.28 17.05
CA ILE A 130 -14.50 6.74 17.17
C ILE A 130 -15.41 7.23 16.05
N ILE A 131 -16.58 7.75 16.41
CA ILE A 131 -17.54 8.37 15.48
C ILE A 131 -17.30 9.87 15.53
N LEU A 132 -17.01 10.47 14.39
CA LEU A 132 -16.80 11.90 14.23
C LEU A 132 -18.11 12.57 13.83
N ASP A 133 -18.61 13.47 14.68
CA ASP A 133 -19.89 14.17 14.45
C ASP A 133 -19.65 15.65 14.14
N ARG A 134 -19.57 15.99 12.83
CA ARG A 134 -19.63 17.36 12.32
C ARG A 134 -20.18 17.39 10.90
N PRO A 135 -21.08 18.34 10.55
CA PRO A 135 -21.50 18.52 9.15
C PRO A 135 -20.31 19.05 8.34
N LEU A 136 -19.97 18.33 7.28
CA LEU A 136 -18.80 18.54 6.44
C LEU A 136 -19.02 19.69 5.47
N ASP A 137 -18.05 20.59 5.42
CA ASP A 137 -17.79 21.41 4.25
C ASP A 137 -17.12 20.51 3.18
N GLU A 138 -17.46 20.66 1.92
CA GLU A 138 -16.97 19.78 0.82
C GLU A 138 -15.44 19.68 0.70
N SER A 139 -14.71 20.48 1.47
CA SER A 139 -13.24 20.47 1.56
C SER A 139 -12.66 19.51 2.61
N GLU A 140 -13.47 18.95 3.51
CA GLU A 140 -13.03 18.05 4.57
C GLU A 140 -13.61 16.65 4.39
N ILE A 141 -12.94 15.84 3.58
CA ILE A 141 -13.19 14.40 3.56
C ILE A 141 -12.69 13.84 4.90
N VAL A 142 -13.64 13.64 5.82
CA VAL A 142 -13.38 12.93 7.08
C VAL A 142 -12.87 11.55 6.73
N ILE A 143 -11.65 11.25 7.09
CA ILE A 143 -11.11 9.92 6.91
C ILE A 143 -11.63 9.05 8.04
N LYS A 144 -12.77 8.43 7.78
CA LYS A 144 -13.07 7.15 8.40
C LYS A 144 -12.08 6.16 7.79
N GLY A 145 -11.22 5.55 8.58
CA GLY A 145 -10.30 4.56 8.05
C GLY A 145 -9.40 4.02 9.15
N GLY A 146 -8.96 2.78 8.98
CA GLY A 146 -8.03 2.11 9.86
C GLY A 146 -6.57 2.37 9.47
N PHE A 147 -5.69 2.05 10.40
CA PHE A 147 -4.26 2.21 10.23
C PHE A 147 -3.50 0.97 10.68
N ILE A 148 -2.55 0.52 9.88
CA ILE A 148 -1.57 -0.49 10.29
C ILE A 148 -0.23 0.20 10.47
N ILE A 149 0.29 0.20 11.70
CA ILE A 149 1.62 0.73 12.01
C ILE A 149 2.66 -0.31 11.65
N ARG A 150 3.59 0.07 10.76
CA ARG A 150 4.64 -0.82 10.25
C ARG A 150 5.82 -0.89 11.22
N THR A 151 6.64 -1.93 11.08
CA THR A 151 7.88 -2.10 11.88
C THR A 151 8.83 -0.90 11.76
N ALA A 152 8.85 -0.24 10.60
CA ALA A 152 9.68 0.95 10.36
C ALA A 152 9.29 2.17 11.23
N ALA A 153 8.16 2.11 11.95
CA ALA A 153 7.72 3.16 12.87
C ALA A 153 8.34 3.03 14.27
N GLU A 154 9.01 1.91 14.56
CA GLU A 154 9.65 1.66 15.86
C GLU A 154 10.67 2.76 16.17
N GLN A 155 10.55 3.37 17.36
CA GLN A 155 11.39 4.48 17.86
C GLN A 155 11.41 5.75 16.97
N VAL A 156 10.46 5.89 16.04
CA VAL A 156 10.31 7.08 15.21
C VAL A 156 9.65 8.20 16.03
N ARG A 157 10.00 9.45 15.71
CA ARG A 157 9.40 10.63 16.34
C ARG A 157 7.94 10.79 15.94
N ASP A 158 7.14 11.25 16.87
CA ASP A 158 5.71 11.48 16.69
C ASP A 158 5.40 12.38 15.49
N GLU A 159 6.18 13.44 15.30
CA GLU A 159 6.04 14.36 14.17
C GLU A 159 6.20 13.68 12.79
N ASP A 160 7.07 12.68 12.69
CA ASP A 160 7.30 11.99 11.42
C ASP A 160 6.15 11.00 11.12
N ILE A 161 5.56 10.41 12.15
CA ILE A 161 4.34 9.59 12.03
C ILE A 161 3.14 10.48 11.64
N HIS A 162 2.99 11.65 12.24
CA HIS A 162 1.94 12.61 11.89
C HIS A 162 2.04 13.08 10.43
N LYS A 163 3.26 13.35 9.94
CA LYS A 163 3.47 13.71 8.53
C LYS A 163 3.07 12.58 7.58
N ASP A 164 3.33 11.35 7.99
CA ASP A 164 2.99 10.16 7.22
C ASP A 164 1.46 9.99 7.10
N ILE A 165 0.73 10.21 8.19
CA ILE A 165 -0.74 10.20 8.20
C ILE A 165 -1.28 11.33 7.29
N GLN A 166 -0.74 12.55 7.41
CA GLN A 166 -1.16 13.68 6.56
C GLN A 166 -0.92 13.40 5.07
N PHE A 167 0.19 12.75 4.75
CA PHE A 167 0.50 12.33 3.38
C PHE A 167 -0.54 11.34 2.85
N LEU A 168 -0.86 10.31 3.64
CA LEU A 168 -1.88 9.32 3.29
C LEU A 168 -3.27 9.95 3.09
N ARG A 169 -3.64 10.91 3.93
CA ARG A 169 -4.88 11.68 3.79
C ARG A 169 -4.96 12.41 2.45
N LYS A 170 -3.89 13.10 2.07
CA LYS A 170 -3.83 13.83 0.79
C LYS A 170 -3.92 12.88 -0.41
N ILE A 171 -3.25 11.72 -0.33
CA ILE A 171 -3.34 10.70 -1.39
C ILE A 171 -4.77 10.21 -1.51
N TRP A 172 -5.38 9.80 -0.40
CA TRP A 172 -6.75 9.28 -0.41
C TRP A 172 -7.75 10.30 -0.97
N GLY A 173 -7.67 11.54 -0.52
CA GLY A 173 -8.50 12.62 -1.07
C GLY A 173 -8.35 12.76 -2.59
N SER A 174 -7.11 12.71 -3.10
CA SER A 174 -6.87 12.78 -4.55
C SER A 174 -7.38 11.55 -5.32
N ILE A 175 -7.30 10.34 -4.72
CA ILE A 175 -7.86 9.11 -5.28
C ILE A 175 -9.38 9.24 -5.41
N MET A 176 -10.07 9.68 -4.36
CA MET A 176 -11.53 9.83 -4.35
C MET A 176 -12.02 10.87 -5.35
N ILE A 177 -11.34 12.01 -5.45
CA ILE A 177 -11.66 13.04 -6.47
C ILE A 177 -11.46 12.46 -7.87
N ARG A 178 -10.36 11.75 -8.11
CA ARG A 178 -10.08 11.17 -9.42
C ARG A 178 -11.05 10.05 -9.77
N ALA A 179 -11.42 9.19 -8.80
CA ALA A 179 -12.40 8.13 -8.99
C ALA A 179 -13.77 8.68 -9.41
N LYS A 180 -14.21 9.78 -8.79
CA LYS A 180 -15.48 10.45 -9.16
C LYS A 180 -15.48 11.10 -10.53
N ASN A 181 -14.31 11.51 -11.04
CA ASN A 181 -14.17 12.27 -12.29
C ASN A 181 -13.67 11.41 -13.47
N THR A 182 -13.51 10.11 -13.27
CA THR A 182 -12.92 9.22 -14.29
C THR A 182 -13.89 8.09 -14.61
N PHE A 183 -14.12 7.85 -15.89
CA PHE A 183 -14.98 6.75 -16.34
C PHE A 183 -14.22 5.41 -16.31
N PRO A 184 -14.82 4.33 -15.78
CA PRO A 184 -14.24 3.00 -15.85
C PRO A 184 -14.28 2.44 -17.29
N PRO A 185 -13.32 1.54 -17.63
CA PRO A 185 -12.18 1.12 -16.82
C PRO A 185 -11.02 2.11 -16.89
N SER A 186 -10.53 2.59 -15.75
CA SER A 186 -9.41 3.54 -15.73
C SER A 186 -8.60 3.43 -14.43
N ILE A 187 -7.30 3.72 -14.51
CA ILE A 187 -6.41 3.79 -13.36
C ILE A 187 -6.64 5.11 -12.63
N VAL A 188 -7.09 5.04 -11.38
CA VAL A 188 -7.29 6.23 -10.52
C VAL A 188 -6.08 6.52 -9.64
N TYR A 189 -5.31 5.49 -9.31
CA TYR A 189 -4.08 5.61 -8.53
C TYR A 189 -3.09 4.51 -8.92
N GLU A 190 -1.83 4.86 -8.99
CA GLU A 190 -0.71 3.95 -9.17
C GLU A 190 0.26 4.16 -8.01
N ASP A 191 0.66 3.06 -7.35
CA ASP A 191 1.65 3.14 -6.27
C ASP A 191 2.99 3.62 -6.80
N LEU A 192 3.81 4.13 -5.89
CA LEU A 192 5.14 4.64 -6.23
C LEU A 192 5.96 3.57 -6.99
N PRO A 193 6.61 3.93 -8.11
CA PRO A 193 7.57 3.05 -8.76
C PRO A 193 8.64 2.56 -7.78
N LEU A 194 9.22 1.39 -8.04
CA LEU A 194 10.17 0.74 -7.14
C LEU A 194 11.26 1.69 -6.62
N ILE A 195 11.83 2.51 -7.49
CA ILE A 195 12.87 3.49 -7.13
C ILE A 195 12.35 4.50 -6.09
N MET A 196 11.14 5.02 -6.28
CA MET A 196 10.57 5.98 -5.35
C MET A 196 10.18 5.31 -4.02
N ARG A 197 9.71 4.07 -4.06
CA ARG A 197 9.50 3.26 -2.84
C ARG A 197 10.80 3.02 -2.09
N THR A 198 11.87 2.69 -2.82
CA THR A 198 13.21 2.53 -2.24
C THR A 198 13.67 3.83 -1.55
N MET A 199 13.52 4.97 -2.22
CA MET A 199 13.82 6.28 -1.62
C MET A 199 12.97 6.55 -0.37
N ARG A 200 11.68 6.27 -0.42
CA ARG A 200 10.78 6.43 0.72
C ARG A 200 11.18 5.58 1.92
N ASP A 201 11.49 4.30 1.68
CA ASP A 201 11.68 3.32 2.75
C ASP A 201 13.13 3.27 3.26
N LEU A 202 14.13 3.48 2.38
CA LEU A 202 15.55 3.32 2.71
C LEU A 202 16.31 4.66 2.91
N ALA A 203 15.75 5.81 2.56
CA ALA A 203 16.41 7.10 2.77
C ALA A 203 16.38 7.49 4.27
N HIS A 204 17.29 6.94 5.04
CA HIS A 204 17.46 7.21 6.47
C HIS A 204 18.91 7.60 6.81
N SER A 205 19.20 7.88 8.09
CA SER A 205 20.48 8.44 8.54
C SER A 205 21.71 7.58 8.22
N GLU A 206 21.54 6.28 8.12
CA GLU A 206 22.63 5.32 7.85
C GLU A 206 23.05 5.25 6.37
N VAL A 207 22.25 5.82 5.46
CA VAL A 207 22.58 5.87 4.03
C VAL A 207 23.39 7.11 3.76
N ASP A 208 24.67 6.95 3.39
CA ASP A 208 25.55 8.08 3.08
C ASP A 208 25.27 8.67 1.72
N LYS A 209 25.04 7.83 0.70
CA LYS A 209 24.87 8.27 -0.68
C LYS A 209 23.90 7.40 -1.46
N VAL A 210 23.18 8.06 -2.39
CA VAL A 210 22.36 7.40 -3.41
C VAL A 210 22.92 7.83 -4.77
N ARG A 211 23.34 6.86 -5.57
CA ARG A 211 23.85 7.10 -6.93
C ARG A 211 22.88 6.59 -7.96
N VAL A 212 22.58 7.41 -8.93
CA VAL A 212 21.62 7.12 -10.01
C VAL A 212 22.31 7.36 -11.35
N ASP A 213 22.34 6.36 -12.20
CA ASP A 213 23.00 6.39 -13.51
C ASP A 213 22.11 6.84 -14.67
N SER A 214 20.77 6.75 -14.52
CA SER A 214 19.83 7.30 -15.47
C SER A 214 19.53 8.77 -15.16
N LYS A 215 19.78 9.66 -16.10
CA LYS A 215 19.50 11.10 -15.96
C LYS A 215 18.01 11.38 -15.70
N GLU A 216 17.13 10.67 -16.38
CA GLU A 216 15.68 10.81 -16.20
C GLU A 216 15.27 10.36 -14.79
N THR A 217 15.75 9.19 -14.37
CA THR A 217 15.49 8.65 -13.02
C THR A 217 16.04 9.57 -11.94
N TYR A 218 17.26 10.12 -12.14
CA TYR A 218 17.86 11.07 -11.22
C TYR A 218 16.98 12.32 -11.04
N GLN A 219 16.44 12.89 -12.11
CA GLN A 219 15.54 14.04 -12.02
C GLN A 219 14.27 13.71 -11.24
N ARG A 220 13.66 12.56 -11.51
CA ARG A 220 12.47 12.07 -10.76
C ARG A 220 12.78 11.88 -9.28
N VAL A 221 13.94 11.29 -8.95
CA VAL A 221 14.39 11.10 -7.56
C VAL A 221 14.60 12.44 -6.86
N ILE A 222 15.20 13.42 -7.52
CA ILE A 222 15.39 14.77 -6.97
C ILE A 222 14.04 15.47 -6.71
N GLU A 223 13.11 15.41 -7.66
CA GLU A 223 11.76 15.98 -7.50
C GLU A 223 11.00 15.35 -6.35
N PHE A 224 11.02 14.01 -6.29
CA PHE A 224 10.41 13.25 -5.20
C PHE A 224 11.04 13.62 -3.85
N SER A 225 12.37 13.64 -3.79
CA SER A 225 13.10 13.92 -2.55
C SER A 225 12.88 15.35 -2.07
N ARG A 226 12.82 16.32 -2.97
CA ARG A 226 12.49 17.71 -2.64
C ARG A 226 11.13 17.84 -1.98
N LYS A 227 10.16 17.05 -2.44
CA LYS A 227 8.79 17.09 -1.94
C LYS A 227 8.59 16.32 -0.63
N PHE A 228 9.25 15.16 -0.47
CA PHE A 228 8.96 14.22 0.60
C PHE A 228 10.09 13.99 1.60
N ILE A 229 11.34 14.10 1.16
CA ILE A 229 12.54 13.85 2.00
C ILE A 229 13.64 14.90 1.76
N PRO A 230 13.36 16.21 1.93
CA PRO A 230 14.27 17.27 1.55
C PRO A 230 15.64 17.20 2.24
N LYS A 231 15.73 16.64 3.44
CA LYS A 231 17.00 16.46 4.18
C LYS A 231 17.96 15.47 3.51
N PHE A 232 17.49 14.73 2.51
CA PHE A 232 18.28 13.71 1.83
C PHE A 232 18.85 14.17 0.48
N LEU A 233 18.48 15.37 0.02
CA LEU A 233 18.86 15.89 -1.30
C LEU A 233 20.37 15.92 -1.53
N ASP A 234 21.15 16.36 -0.52
CA ASP A 234 22.60 16.48 -0.62
C ASP A 234 23.33 15.13 -0.73
N ARG A 235 22.63 14.02 -0.51
CA ARG A 235 23.17 12.66 -0.60
C ARG A 235 22.88 12.00 -1.93
N ILE A 236 22.13 12.66 -2.84
CA ILE A 236 21.75 12.10 -4.13
C ILE A 236 22.69 12.60 -5.20
N GLU A 237 23.40 11.68 -5.84
CA GLU A 237 24.41 11.99 -6.85
C GLU A 237 24.02 11.36 -8.21
N TYR A 238 24.18 12.14 -9.28
CA TYR A 238 24.12 11.60 -10.63
C TYR A 238 25.45 10.88 -10.94
N TYR A 239 25.36 9.63 -11.35
CA TYR A 239 26.52 8.85 -11.77
C TYR A 239 26.65 8.89 -13.30
N ASN A 240 27.73 9.42 -13.80
CA ASN A 240 28.04 9.51 -15.23
C ASN A 240 29.34 8.77 -15.61
N GLY A 241 29.73 7.76 -14.83
CA GLY A 241 30.91 6.96 -15.09
C GLY A 241 30.78 6.11 -16.36
N ASN A 242 31.94 5.70 -16.92
CA ASN A 242 31.99 4.89 -18.14
C ASN A 242 31.65 3.41 -17.91
N HIS A 243 31.68 2.95 -16.66
CA HIS A 243 31.35 1.58 -16.29
C HIS A 243 29.92 1.52 -15.73
N PRO A 244 29.13 0.47 -16.02
CA PRO A 244 27.84 0.27 -15.38
C PRO A 244 27.96 0.32 -13.86
N ILE A 245 27.01 1.00 -13.19
CA ILE A 245 27.12 1.23 -11.75
C ILE A 245 27.05 -0.07 -10.95
N LEU A 246 26.28 -1.05 -11.40
CA LEU A 246 26.14 -2.34 -10.71
C LEU A 246 27.41 -3.19 -10.83
N ASP A 247 28.10 -3.11 -11.98
CA ASP A 247 29.39 -3.79 -12.19
C ASP A 247 30.47 -3.20 -11.29
N LEU A 248 30.47 -1.87 -11.11
CA LEU A 248 31.44 -1.18 -10.27
C LEU A 248 31.45 -1.70 -8.82
N TYR A 249 30.32 -2.19 -8.35
CA TYR A 249 30.14 -2.72 -6.99
C TYR A 249 29.96 -4.24 -6.97
N SER A 250 30.19 -4.94 -8.09
CA SER A 250 29.98 -6.39 -8.25
C SER A 250 28.56 -6.86 -7.90
N ILE A 251 27.59 -5.95 -8.01
CA ILE A 251 26.18 -6.25 -7.70
C ILE A 251 25.56 -7.11 -8.80
N GLU A 252 25.91 -6.84 -10.08
CA GLU A 252 25.42 -7.62 -11.21
C GLU A 252 25.78 -9.10 -11.07
N ASP A 253 27.02 -9.42 -10.67
CA ASP A 253 27.45 -10.79 -10.42
C ASP A 253 26.62 -11.47 -9.32
N GLU A 254 26.30 -10.74 -8.24
CA GLU A 254 25.45 -11.27 -7.16
C GLU A 254 24.02 -11.50 -7.62
N ILE A 255 23.47 -10.60 -8.44
CA ILE A 255 22.15 -10.79 -9.06
C ILE A 255 22.14 -12.06 -9.91
N GLN A 256 23.14 -12.25 -10.78
CA GLN A 256 23.25 -13.43 -11.63
C GLN A 256 23.39 -14.72 -10.82
N ARG A 257 24.17 -14.69 -9.74
CA ARG A 257 24.29 -15.84 -8.82
C ARG A 257 22.96 -16.18 -8.15
N SER A 258 22.21 -15.16 -7.71
CA SER A 258 20.93 -15.37 -7.03
C SER A 258 19.81 -15.88 -7.95
N LEU A 259 19.94 -15.65 -9.26
CA LEU A 259 19.01 -16.17 -10.27
C LEU A 259 19.28 -17.62 -10.67
N ASN A 260 20.40 -18.20 -10.25
CA ASN A 260 20.70 -19.60 -10.53
C ASN A 260 19.75 -20.53 -9.76
N ARG A 261 19.45 -21.69 -10.34
CA ARG A 261 18.66 -22.74 -9.68
C ARG A 261 19.24 -23.15 -8.32
N LYS A 262 20.57 -23.22 -8.22
CA LYS A 262 21.28 -23.53 -6.99
C LYS A 262 22.03 -22.31 -6.48
N VAL A 263 21.57 -21.78 -5.34
CA VAL A 263 22.12 -20.58 -4.72
C VAL A 263 22.91 -20.98 -3.46
N PRO A 264 24.25 -20.84 -3.45
CA PRO A 264 25.05 -21.12 -2.27
C PRO A 264 24.83 -20.07 -1.18
N LEU A 265 24.87 -20.49 0.06
CA LEU A 265 24.77 -19.62 1.24
C LEU A 265 26.15 -19.49 1.93
N ASN A 266 26.35 -18.35 2.59
CA ASN A 266 27.59 -18.10 3.36
C ASN A 266 27.81 -19.11 4.49
N SER A 267 26.77 -19.78 4.97
CA SER A 267 26.82 -20.85 5.97
C SER A 267 27.38 -22.18 5.44
N GLY A 268 27.70 -22.28 4.14
CA GLY A 268 28.12 -23.51 3.48
C GLY A 268 26.97 -24.38 2.96
N GLY A 269 25.72 -24.05 3.26
CA GLY A 269 24.55 -24.66 2.67
C GLY A 269 24.21 -24.09 1.29
N TYR A 270 23.11 -24.54 0.71
CA TYR A 270 22.58 -23.98 -0.54
C TYR A 270 21.06 -24.08 -0.60
N LEU A 271 20.45 -23.21 -1.40
CA LEU A 271 19.04 -23.25 -1.76
C LEU A 271 18.87 -23.82 -3.18
N ILE A 272 17.85 -24.62 -3.39
CA ILE A 272 17.38 -24.99 -4.73
C ILE A 272 16.05 -24.26 -4.96
N ILE A 273 16.03 -23.40 -5.98
CA ILE A 273 14.84 -22.65 -6.38
C ILE A 273 14.45 -23.15 -7.76
N ASP A 274 13.28 -23.74 -7.86
CA ASP A 274 12.77 -24.31 -9.10
C ASP A 274 11.30 -23.92 -9.29
N GLN A 275 10.85 -23.93 -10.54
CA GLN A 275 9.43 -23.73 -10.83
C GLN A 275 8.67 -25.00 -10.45
N THR A 276 7.58 -24.85 -9.73
CA THR A 276 6.65 -25.95 -9.50
C THR A 276 5.82 -26.18 -10.77
N GLU A 277 5.73 -27.42 -11.20
CA GLU A 277 4.75 -27.81 -12.20
C GLU A 277 3.35 -27.68 -11.58
N ALA A 278 2.56 -26.74 -12.08
CA ALA A 278 1.17 -26.51 -11.68
C ALA A 278 0.23 -26.77 -12.85
#